data_e1415ff9ed6a65509028887e19dc5632
#
_entry.id   e1415ff9ed6a65509028887e19dc5632
#
_cell.length_a   1.000
_cell.length_b   1.000
_cell.length_c   1.000
_cell.angle_alpha   90.00
_cell.angle_beta   90.00
_cell.angle_gamma   90.00
#
_symmetry.space_group_name_H-M   'P 1'
#
loop_
_entity.id
_entity.type
_entity.pdbx_description
1 polymer ?
#
loop_
_entity_poly.entity_id
_entity_poly.type
_entity_poly.pdbx_seq_one_letter_code
_entity_poly.pdbx_strand_id
1 'polypeptide(L)'
;RHYAPDTKVVLIDSDREKFVEYINNEAKLRKIGVIVSEPEAKTLENSGASVISYGSDARSEAHNLFDRLRSVDELGCDIVFARLPDKQGIGLAIYNRIIKAAGYEIIHI
;
A
#
# COMPACT_ATOMS: atom_id res chain seq x y z
N ARG A 1 21.03 -3.64 -4.61
CA ARG A 1 20.16 -2.65 -5.21
C ARG A 1 18.75 -2.79 -4.68
N HIS A 2 18.14 -1.70 -4.33
CA HIS A 2 16.78 -1.68 -3.86
C HIS A 2 15.92 -0.87 -4.82
N TYR A 3 14.62 -1.10 -4.77
CA TYR A 3 13.67 -0.34 -5.54
C TYR A 3 12.85 0.54 -4.63
N ALA A 4 12.90 1.81 -4.91
CA ALA A 4 11.97 2.77 -4.35
C ALA A 4 11.31 3.46 -5.54
N PRO A 5 9.98 3.48 -5.61
CA PRO A 5 9.30 4.20 -6.68
C PRO A 5 9.62 5.68 -6.63
N ASP A 6 9.56 6.36 -7.78
CA ASP A 6 9.66 7.81 -7.83
C ASP A 6 8.39 8.44 -7.23
N THR A 7 7.25 7.79 -7.43
CA THR A 7 6.01 8.19 -6.78
C THR A 7 6.15 7.98 -5.28
N LYS A 8 5.75 8.97 -4.51
CA LYS A 8 5.82 8.89 -3.06
C LYS A 8 4.93 7.78 -2.53
N VAL A 9 5.48 6.92 -1.69
CA VAL A 9 4.75 5.87 -1.00
C VAL A 9 4.75 6.20 0.48
N VAL A 10 3.57 6.20 1.10
CA VAL A 10 3.41 6.50 2.52
C VAL A 10 2.64 5.38 3.18
N LEU A 11 3.13 4.94 4.33
CA LEU A 11 2.46 3.91 5.11
C LEU A 11 1.49 4.52 6.09
N ILE A 12 0.37 3.85 6.28
CA ILE A 12 -0.65 4.26 7.26
C ILE A 12 -0.69 3.18 8.36
N ASP A 13 -0.39 3.60 9.58
CA ASP A 13 -0.50 2.73 10.75
C ASP A 13 -1.88 2.87 11.34
N SER A 14 -2.77 1.95 11.01
CA SER A 14 -4.17 1.99 11.44
C SER A 14 -4.80 0.62 11.31
N ASP A 15 -6.00 0.45 11.88
CA ASP A 15 -6.82 -0.71 11.56
C ASP A 15 -7.44 -0.53 10.17
N ARG A 16 -8.13 -1.56 9.69
CA ARG A 16 -8.70 -1.56 8.33
C ARG A 16 -9.78 -0.51 8.14
N GLU A 17 -10.64 -0.33 9.13
CA GLU A 17 -11.73 0.64 9.03
C GLU A 17 -11.21 2.06 8.88
N LYS A 18 -10.27 2.43 9.72
CA LYS A 18 -9.67 3.77 9.65
C LYS A 18 -8.90 3.96 8.35
N PHE A 19 -8.25 2.91 7.88
CA PHE A 19 -7.53 2.98 6.61
C PHE A 19 -8.48 3.27 5.46
N VAL A 20 -9.59 2.52 5.37
CA VAL A 20 -10.58 2.72 4.31
C VAL A 20 -11.12 4.14 4.34
N GLU A 21 -11.46 4.63 5.52
CA GLU A 21 -11.95 6.00 5.69
C GLU A 21 -10.93 7.03 5.23
N TYR A 22 -9.68 6.83 5.63
CA TYR A 22 -8.59 7.72 5.24
C TYR A 22 -8.43 7.77 3.72
N ILE A 23 -8.44 6.60 3.07
CA ILE A 23 -8.28 6.50 1.62
C ILE A 23 -9.46 7.16 0.90
N ASN A 24 -10.68 6.92 1.35
CA ASN A 24 -11.86 7.55 0.75
C ASN A 24 -11.76 9.07 0.79
N ASN A 25 -11.29 9.61 1.90
CA ASN A 25 -11.15 11.05 2.07
C ASN A 25 -10.04 11.62 1.18
N GLU A 26 -8.89 10.94 1.14
CA GLU A 26 -7.76 11.40 0.33
C GLU A 26 -8.05 11.34 -1.16
N ALA A 27 -8.79 10.32 -1.60
CA ALA A 27 -9.13 10.16 -3.01
C ALA A 27 -10.03 11.29 -3.53
N LYS A 28 -10.72 11.99 -2.65
CA LYS A 28 -11.55 13.16 -3.02
C LYS A 28 -10.68 14.40 -3.26
N LEU A 29 -9.48 14.42 -2.70
CA LEU A 29 -8.61 15.60 -2.73
C LEU A 29 -7.59 15.55 -3.86
N ARG A 30 -7.18 14.37 -4.27
CA ARG A 30 -6.13 14.22 -5.26
C ARG A 30 -6.14 12.81 -5.84
N LYS A 31 -5.35 12.60 -6.89
CA LYS A 31 -5.23 11.31 -7.52
C LYS A 31 -4.30 10.42 -6.71
N ILE A 32 -4.84 9.39 -6.09
CA ILE A 32 -4.06 8.50 -5.24
C ILE A 32 -4.14 7.06 -5.71
N GLY A 33 -3.15 6.29 -5.29
CA GLY A 33 -3.16 4.85 -5.43
C GLY A 33 -3.04 4.20 -4.07
N VAL A 34 -3.39 2.92 -4.00
CA VAL A 34 -3.17 2.11 -2.81
C VAL A 34 -2.58 0.78 -3.23
N ILE A 35 -1.65 0.28 -2.43
CA ILE A 35 -1.08 -1.05 -2.61
C ILE A 35 -1.42 -1.84 -1.36
N VAL A 36 -2.25 -2.88 -1.53
CA VAL A 36 -2.93 -3.56 -0.43
C VAL A 36 -3.05 -5.06 -0.69
N SER A 37 -3.44 -5.81 0.34
CA SER A 37 -3.78 -7.21 0.18
C SER A 37 -5.12 -7.34 -0.55
N GLU A 38 -5.41 -8.55 -1.06
CA GLU A 38 -6.66 -8.77 -1.81
C GLU A 38 -7.92 -8.48 -0.98
N PRO A 39 -8.02 -8.93 0.28
CA PRO A 39 -9.19 -8.58 1.09
C PRO A 39 -9.38 -7.07 1.26
N GLU A 40 -8.29 -6.34 1.41
CA GLU A 40 -8.34 -4.88 1.54
C GLU A 40 -8.75 -4.23 0.22
N ALA A 41 -8.27 -4.77 -0.90
CA ALA A 41 -8.60 -4.25 -2.22
C ALA A 41 -10.10 -4.24 -2.46
N LYS A 42 -10.78 -5.30 -2.01
CA LYS A 42 -12.23 -5.39 -2.17
C LYS A 42 -12.98 -4.30 -1.43
N THR A 43 -12.46 -3.87 -0.28
CA THR A 43 -13.10 -2.81 0.50
C THR A 43 -12.89 -1.43 -0.11
N LEU A 44 -11.98 -1.32 -1.07
CA LEU A 44 -11.61 -0.03 -1.68
C LEU A 44 -12.06 0.13 -3.12
N GLU A 45 -12.84 -0.82 -3.65
CA GLU A 45 -13.28 -0.79 -5.04
C GLU A 45 -13.97 0.52 -5.45
N ASN A 46 -14.71 1.12 -4.54
CA ASN A 46 -15.48 2.34 -4.82
C ASN A 46 -14.86 3.58 -4.19
N SER A 47 -13.59 3.49 -3.78
CA SER A 47 -12.94 4.60 -3.09
C SER A 47 -12.52 5.75 -4.00
N GLY A 48 -12.39 5.48 -5.29
CA GLY A 48 -11.82 6.46 -6.23
C GLY A 48 -10.30 6.34 -6.36
N ALA A 49 -9.65 5.53 -5.54
CA ALA A 49 -8.21 5.29 -5.63
C ALA A 49 -7.91 4.23 -6.71
N SER A 50 -6.71 4.30 -7.28
CA SER A 50 -6.19 3.23 -8.12
C SER A 50 -5.70 2.12 -7.20
N VAL A 51 -6.32 0.96 -7.26
CA VAL A 51 -6.05 -0.13 -6.32
C VAL A 51 -5.14 -1.18 -6.94
N ILE A 52 -4.02 -1.46 -6.28
CA ILE A 52 -3.13 -2.54 -6.64
C ILE A 52 -3.16 -3.58 -5.51
N SER A 53 -3.45 -4.84 -5.85
CA SER A 53 -3.42 -5.93 -4.89
C SER A 53 -2.12 -6.70 -5.02
N TYR A 54 -1.49 -7.04 -3.89
CA TYR A 54 -0.32 -7.92 -3.88
C TYR A 54 -0.63 -9.34 -3.44
N GLY A 55 -1.89 -9.70 -3.37
CA GLY A 55 -2.31 -11.08 -3.17
C GLY A 55 -3.15 -11.30 -1.93
N SER A 56 -3.62 -12.54 -1.78
CA SER A 56 -4.58 -12.90 -0.74
C SER A 56 -3.99 -13.74 0.39
N ASP A 57 -2.89 -14.40 0.15
CA ASP A 57 -2.22 -15.18 1.19
C ASP A 57 -0.81 -14.67 1.40
N ALA A 58 -0.26 -14.98 2.57
CA ALA A 58 1.03 -14.45 2.97
C ALA A 58 2.17 -14.75 2.00
N ARG A 59 2.12 -15.92 1.38
CA ARG A 59 3.17 -16.33 0.46
C ARG A 59 3.11 -15.53 -0.85
N SER A 60 1.92 -15.40 -1.43
CA SER A 60 1.77 -14.63 -2.65
C SER A 60 2.03 -13.15 -2.42
N GLU A 61 1.65 -12.64 -1.24
CA GLU A 61 1.93 -11.26 -0.87
C GLU A 61 3.42 -10.95 -0.89
N ALA A 62 4.21 -11.79 -0.22
CA ALA A 62 5.65 -11.60 -0.17
C ALA A 62 6.29 -11.70 -1.55
N HIS A 63 5.80 -12.63 -2.37
CA HIS A 63 6.33 -12.85 -3.72
C HIS A 63 5.98 -11.69 -4.66
N ASN A 64 4.75 -11.20 -4.60
CA ASN A 64 4.24 -10.23 -5.56
C ASN A 64 4.55 -8.78 -5.21
N LEU A 65 4.75 -8.48 -3.93
CA LEU A 65 4.90 -7.09 -3.49
C LEU A 65 5.99 -6.35 -4.27
N PHE A 66 7.10 -7.01 -4.50
CA PHE A 66 8.23 -6.41 -5.19
C PHE A 66 7.85 -5.94 -6.61
N ASP A 67 7.15 -6.80 -7.36
CA ASP A 67 6.71 -6.46 -8.70
C ASP A 67 5.67 -5.34 -8.68
N ARG A 68 4.78 -5.37 -7.68
CA ARG A 68 3.75 -4.33 -7.55
C ARG A 68 4.38 -2.97 -7.24
N LEU A 69 5.39 -2.95 -6.38
CA LEU A 69 6.10 -1.71 -6.08
C LEU A 69 6.77 -1.13 -7.33
N ARG A 70 7.28 -1.99 -8.20
CA ARG A 70 7.90 -1.53 -9.45
C ARG A 70 6.91 -0.89 -10.41
N SER A 71 5.65 -1.27 -10.33
CA SER A 71 4.61 -0.75 -11.23
C SER A 71 3.94 0.51 -10.70
N VAL A 72 4.26 0.93 -9.49
CA VAL A 72 3.60 2.08 -8.85
C VAL A 72 3.69 3.36 -9.70
N ASP A 73 4.86 3.61 -10.28
CA ASP A 73 5.06 4.83 -11.06
C ASP A 73 4.21 4.91 -12.31
N GLU A 74 3.77 3.75 -12.82
CA GLU A 74 2.92 3.68 -14.02
C GLU A 74 1.49 4.14 -13.76
N LEU A 75 1.10 4.22 -12.50
CA LEU A 75 -0.26 4.65 -12.15
C LEU A 75 -0.52 6.14 -12.38
N GLY A 76 0.53 6.93 -12.44
CA GLY A 76 0.38 8.38 -12.60
C GLY A 76 -0.29 9.06 -11.42
N CYS A 77 -0.15 8.50 -10.23
CA CYS A 77 -0.75 9.06 -9.02
C CYS A 77 0.17 10.08 -8.37
N ASP A 78 -0.43 11.00 -7.60
CA ASP A 78 0.35 11.98 -6.83
C ASP A 78 1.03 11.31 -5.65
N ILE A 79 0.39 10.30 -5.08
CA ILE A 79 0.88 9.59 -3.91
C ILE A 79 0.23 8.21 -3.87
N VAL A 80 0.93 7.25 -3.28
CA VAL A 80 0.42 5.89 -3.07
C VAL A 80 0.49 5.57 -1.59
N PHE A 81 -0.60 5.03 -1.06
CA PHE A 81 -0.69 4.63 0.33
C PHE A 81 -0.73 3.12 0.47
N ALA A 82 -0.22 2.62 1.59
CA ALA A 82 -0.36 1.22 1.97
C ALA A 82 -0.58 1.16 3.47
N ARG A 83 -1.38 0.20 3.93
CA ARG A 83 -1.52 0.01 5.36
C ARG A 83 -0.29 -0.72 5.88
N LEU A 84 0.23 -0.24 7.01
CA LEU A 84 1.40 -0.87 7.64
C LEU A 84 1.04 -2.30 8.02
N PRO A 85 1.75 -3.30 7.47
CA PRO A 85 1.39 -4.69 7.75
C PRO A 85 1.84 -5.13 9.15
N ASP A 86 1.28 -6.26 9.58
CA ASP A 86 1.68 -6.89 10.81
C ASP A 86 3.13 -7.37 10.69
N LYS A 87 3.91 -7.15 11.75
CA LYS A 87 5.33 -7.55 11.78
C LYS A 87 5.53 -9.05 11.98
N GLN A 88 4.51 -9.78 12.38
CA GLN A 88 4.64 -11.18 12.75
C GLN A 88 4.65 -12.12 11.55
N GLY A 89 5.40 -13.21 11.64
CA GLY A 89 5.44 -14.22 10.61
C GLY A 89 5.88 -13.68 9.27
N ILE A 90 5.16 -14.04 8.22
CA ILE A 90 5.47 -13.61 6.86
C ILE A 90 5.31 -12.08 6.71
N GLY A 91 4.49 -11.47 7.56
CA GLY A 91 4.29 -10.03 7.55
C GLY A 91 5.58 -9.25 7.76
N LEU A 92 6.57 -9.84 8.42
CA LEU A 92 7.85 -9.17 8.64
C LEU A 92 8.57 -8.89 7.32
N ALA A 93 8.57 -9.83 6.38
CA ALA A 93 9.23 -9.64 5.09
C ALA A 93 8.53 -8.51 4.30
N ILE A 94 7.21 -8.52 4.31
CA ILE A 94 6.42 -7.47 3.67
C ILE A 94 6.67 -6.13 4.34
N TYR A 95 6.67 -6.12 5.67
CA TYR A 95 6.92 -4.93 6.47
C TYR A 95 8.26 -4.29 6.10
N ASN A 96 9.32 -5.08 6.10
CA ASN A 96 10.67 -4.55 5.82
C ASN A 96 10.77 -3.99 4.40
N ARG A 97 10.16 -4.66 3.45
CA ARG A 97 10.23 -4.23 2.06
C ARG A 97 9.43 -2.97 1.80
N ILE A 98 8.23 -2.91 2.35
CA ILE A 98 7.35 -1.78 2.10
C ILE A 98 7.81 -0.53 2.84
N ILE A 99 8.38 -0.70 4.05
CA ILE A 99 8.86 0.44 4.80
C ILE A 99 10.06 1.11 4.12
N LYS A 100 10.90 0.33 3.47
CA LYS A 100 12.01 0.87 2.68
C LYS A 100 11.51 1.62 1.45
N ALA A 101 10.50 1.08 0.78
CA ALA A 101 9.91 1.73 -0.39
C ALA A 101 9.28 3.07 -0.01
N ALA A 102 8.77 3.18 1.20
CA ALA A 102 8.16 4.41 1.71
C ALA A 102 9.17 5.38 2.30
N GLY A 103 10.46 5.03 2.28
CA GLY A 103 11.49 5.88 2.90
C GLY A 103 11.25 6.11 4.38
N TYR A 104 10.66 5.11 5.05
CA TYR A 104 10.34 5.15 6.48
C TYR A 104 9.29 6.19 6.86
N GLU A 105 8.52 6.68 5.89
CA GLU A 105 7.45 7.64 6.18
C GLU A 105 6.17 6.89 6.57
N ILE A 106 5.72 7.10 7.79
CA ILE A 106 4.55 6.42 8.38
C ILE A 106 3.64 7.46 9.00
N ILE A 107 2.35 7.39 8.68
CA ILE A 107 1.32 8.21 9.31
C ILE A 107 0.57 7.32 10.30
N HIS A 108 0.46 7.77 11.52
CA HIS A 108 -0.27 7.05 12.59
C HIS A 108 -1.64 7.68 12.80
N ILE A 109 -2.67 6.86 12.67
CA ILE A 109 -4.04 7.34 12.89
C ILE A 109 -4.89 6.38 13.69
#